data_db5f3670cd7a014d7f80466faa1b828c
#
_entry.id   db5f3670cd7a014d7f80466faa1b828c
#
_cell.length_a   1.000
_cell.length_b   1.000
_cell.length_c   1.000
_cell.angle_alpha   90.00
_cell.angle_beta   90.00
_cell.angle_gamma   90.00
#
_symmetry.space_group_name_H-M   'P 1'
#
loop_
_entity.id
_entity.type
_entity.pdbx_description
1 polymer ?
#
loop_
_entity_poly.entity_id
_entity_poly.type
_entity_poly.pdbx_seq_one_letter_code
_entity_poly.pdbx_strand_id
1 'polypeptide(L)'
;MKNILIIGQKSKLAFENLKKINHKKINKTLDDYIKLISINKKKIIRENTKDVKNLKRHNVLDRLILNEKKIDSIINSIKEIKKFPNPVGKTLDSWIGKNKLSIKRVTTPIGVIGIIYESRPNVTADVAALCLKSSNCVILRGGSEAFHSNKILSDLFRKSLKKNNINQNCLQFIKNKNRKIVDFLLSKMSKYIDVIVPRGGKGLVAKVQKYSNIHVIGHLEGLCHIYLDKESNLNNAIKVILNAKMRRTSICGALETLLINEKILKSKGVK
;
A
#
# COMPACT_ATOMS: atom_id res chain seq x y z
N MET A 1 -0.49 25.10 -4.52
CA MET A 1 0.81 24.52 -4.86
C MET A 1 1.84 24.71 -3.75
N LYS A 2 2.06 25.96 -3.23
CA LYS A 2 3.01 26.22 -2.12
C LYS A 2 2.86 25.28 -0.92
N ASN A 3 1.62 24.99 -0.49
CA ASN A 3 1.36 24.05 0.62
C ASN A 3 1.81 22.61 0.33
N ILE A 4 1.88 22.18 -0.92
CA ILE A 4 2.33 20.82 -1.28
C ILE A 4 3.86 20.71 -1.17
N LEU A 5 4.59 21.76 -1.55
CA LEU A 5 6.04 21.80 -1.34
C LEU A 5 6.40 21.74 0.14
N ILE A 6 5.65 22.48 0.99
CA ILE A 6 5.83 22.44 2.46
C ILE A 6 5.57 21.02 3.01
N ILE A 7 4.57 20.31 2.48
CA ILE A 7 4.32 18.89 2.83
C ILE A 7 5.57 18.05 2.51
N GLY A 8 6.13 18.21 1.31
CA GLY A 8 7.33 17.50 0.90
C GLY A 8 8.54 17.77 1.79
N GLN A 9 8.83 19.07 2.05
CA GLN A 9 9.92 19.47 2.94
C GLN A 9 9.78 18.86 4.35
N LYS A 10 8.57 18.92 4.93
CA LYS A 10 8.28 18.35 6.26
C LYS A 10 8.43 16.83 6.26
N SER A 11 8.06 16.14 5.18
CA SER A 11 8.22 14.68 5.06
C SER A 11 9.69 14.28 4.96
N LYS A 12 10.51 15.00 4.19
CA LYS A 12 11.97 14.74 4.13
C LYS A 12 12.64 14.92 5.49
N LEU A 13 12.34 16.02 6.19
CA LEU A 13 12.85 16.25 7.53
C LEU A 13 12.40 15.16 8.53
N ALA A 14 11.14 14.73 8.41
CA ALA A 14 10.61 13.65 9.24
C ALA A 14 11.32 12.32 8.96
N PHE A 15 11.68 12.06 7.70
CA PHE A 15 12.41 10.86 7.31
C PHE A 15 13.81 10.81 7.95
N GLU A 16 14.55 11.92 7.96
CA GLU A 16 15.85 11.98 8.64
C GLU A 16 15.74 11.64 10.15
N ASN A 17 14.66 12.09 10.79
CA ASN A 17 14.39 11.74 12.18
C ASN A 17 13.99 10.27 12.34
N LEU A 18 13.18 9.72 11.39
CA LEU A 18 12.68 8.35 11.46
C LEU A 18 13.79 7.31 11.36
N LYS A 19 14.85 7.57 10.58
CA LYS A 19 16.03 6.69 10.47
C LYS A 19 16.68 6.38 11.82
N LYS A 20 16.55 7.26 12.81
CA LYS A 20 17.11 7.12 14.16
C LYS A 20 16.19 6.36 15.13
N ILE A 21 14.97 6.03 14.70
CA ILE A 21 13.96 5.39 15.57
C ILE A 21 14.18 3.89 15.58
N ASN A 22 14.26 3.32 16.80
CA ASN A 22 14.39 1.89 16.94
C ASN A 22 13.08 1.14 16.60
N HIS A 23 13.21 -0.10 16.15
CA HIS A 23 12.10 -0.91 15.69
C HIS A 23 11.08 -1.28 16.78
N LYS A 24 11.48 -1.34 18.06
CA LYS A 24 10.55 -1.54 19.19
C LYS A 24 9.56 -0.38 19.29
N LYS A 25 10.04 0.84 19.12
CA LYS A 25 9.20 2.06 19.13
C LYS A 25 8.24 2.12 17.93
N ILE A 26 8.69 1.66 16.76
CA ILE A 26 7.85 1.49 15.56
C ILE A 26 6.69 0.52 15.87
N ASN A 27 7.00 -0.68 16.38
CA ASN A 27 5.97 -1.67 16.72
C ASN A 27 4.98 -1.16 17.77
N LYS A 28 5.47 -0.45 18.80
CA LYS A 28 4.60 0.19 19.81
C LYS A 28 3.67 1.22 19.17
N THR A 29 4.15 1.97 18.19
CA THR A 29 3.32 2.95 17.47
C THR A 29 2.21 2.27 16.67
N LEU A 30 2.48 1.12 16.05
CA LEU A 30 1.47 0.30 15.38
C LEU A 30 0.45 -0.26 16.37
N ASP A 31 0.86 -0.70 17.57
CA ASP A 31 -0.06 -1.12 18.64
C ASP A 31 -0.99 0.02 19.07
N ASP A 32 -0.46 1.22 19.26
CA ASP A 32 -1.27 2.39 19.60
C ASP A 32 -2.21 2.77 18.47
N TYR A 33 -1.80 2.62 17.21
CA TYR A 33 -2.68 2.84 16.07
C TYR A 33 -3.83 1.84 16.03
N ILE A 34 -3.57 0.55 16.23
CA ILE A 34 -4.58 -0.50 16.36
C ILE A 34 -5.59 -0.13 17.45
N LYS A 35 -5.12 0.25 18.66
CA LYS A 35 -5.97 0.68 19.76
C LYS A 35 -6.83 1.89 19.38
N LEU A 36 -6.24 2.90 18.73
CA LEU A 36 -6.96 4.09 18.30
C LEU A 36 -8.04 3.78 17.26
N ILE A 37 -7.79 2.89 16.30
CA ILE A 37 -8.81 2.43 15.35
C ILE A 37 -9.94 1.71 16.09
N SER A 38 -9.61 0.77 16.98
CA SER A 38 -10.58 -0.03 17.74
C SER A 38 -11.52 0.86 18.56
N ILE A 39 -10.99 1.81 19.31
CA ILE A 39 -11.79 2.74 20.15
C ILE A 39 -12.65 3.69 19.30
N ASN A 40 -12.21 4.02 18.08
CA ASN A 40 -12.88 4.98 17.22
C ASN A 40 -13.74 4.33 16.12
N LYS A 41 -14.08 3.03 16.19
CA LYS A 41 -14.87 2.33 15.15
C LYS A 41 -16.14 3.11 14.76
N LYS A 42 -16.97 3.47 15.74
CA LYS A 42 -18.20 4.24 15.52
C LYS A 42 -17.93 5.57 14.81
N LYS A 43 -16.86 6.27 15.17
CA LYS A 43 -16.49 7.53 14.53
C LYS A 43 -16.00 7.32 13.10
N ILE A 44 -15.23 6.27 12.84
CA ILE A 44 -14.76 5.91 11.49
C ILE A 44 -15.97 5.61 10.59
N ILE A 45 -16.93 4.81 11.07
CA ILE A 45 -18.16 4.49 10.33
C ILE A 45 -18.94 5.76 10.02
N ARG A 46 -19.11 6.66 11.01
CA ARG A 46 -19.81 7.94 10.81
C ARG A 46 -19.14 8.81 9.74
N GLU A 47 -17.82 8.91 9.74
CA GLU A 47 -17.08 9.65 8.69
C GLU A 47 -17.19 8.95 7.32
N ASN A 48 -17.17 7.61 7.30
CA ASN A 48 -17.37 6.85 6.06
C ASN A 48 -18.79 7.02 5.50
N THR A 49 -19.82 7.11 6.35
CA THR A 49 -21.19 7.39 5.90
C THR A 49 -21.30 8.72 5.14
N LYS A 50 -20.48 9.73 5.49
CA LYS A 50 -20.44 10.98 4.73
C LYS A 50 -19.89 10.78 3.31
N ASP A 51 -18.86 9.93 3.17
CA ASP A 51 -18.29 9.58 1.87
C ASP A 51 -19.31 8.80 1.02
N VAL A 52 -20.00 7.83 1.63
CA VAL A 52 -21.04 7.02 0.96
C VAL A 52 -22.21 7.86 0.49
N LYS A 53 -22.73 8.78 1.33
CA LYS A 53 -23.83 9.68 0.97
C LYS A 53 -23.49 10.62 -0.20
N ASN A 54 -22.22 11.02 -0.34
CA ASN A 54 -21.73 11.90 -1.40
C ASN A 54 -21.27 11.14 -2.65
N LEU A 55 -21.45 9.82 -2.71
CA LEU A 55 -20.95 9.01 -3.80
C LEU A 55 -21.80 9.18 -5.06
N LYS A 56 -21.15 9.61 -6.15
CA LYS A 56 -21.78 9.75 -7.47
C LYS A 56 -21.67 8.48 -8.35
N ARG A 57 -20.78 7.55 -8.00
CA ARG A 57 -20.48 6.35 -8.80
C ARG A 57 -20.73 5.09 -7.98
N HIS A 58 -21.86 4.43 -8.22
CA HIS A 58 -22.26 3.23 -7.45
C HIS A 58 -21.35 2.02 -7.64
N ASN A 59 -20.62 1.91 -8.75
CA ASN A 59 -19.71 0.79 -9.04
C ASN A 59 -18.49 0.69 -8.10
N VAL A 60 -18.21 1.72 -7.29
CA VAL A 60 -17.13 1.71 -6.30
C VAL A 60 -17.64 1.58 -4.85
N LEU A 61 -18.95 1.47 -4.66
CA LEU A 61 -19.59 1.47 -3.34
C LEU A 61 -19.05 0.35 -2.44
N ASP A 62 -18.96 -0.88 -2.95
CA ASP A 62 -18.46 -2.03 -2.21
C ASP A 62 -17.03 -1.84 -1.67
N ARG A 63 -16.20 -1.11 -2.42
CA ARG A 63 -14.81 -0.80 -2.04
C ARG A 63 -14.71 0.36 -1.05
N LEU A 64 -15.73 1.22 -1.00
CA LEU A 64 -15.75 2.44 -0.19
C LEU A 64 -16.31 2.19 1.20
N ILE A 65 -17.37 1.37 1.32
CA ILE A 65 -18.05 1.12 2.59
C ILE A 65 -17.12 0.52 3.63
N LEU A 66 -17.11 1.13 4.83
CA LEU A 66 -16.50 0.60 6.04
C LEU A 66 -17.59 0.27 7.06
N ASN A 67 -17.74 -1.01 7.35
CA ASN A 67 -18.51 -1.54 8.49
C ASN A 67 -17.56 -2.09 9.55
N GLU A 68 -18.08 -2.54 10.68
CA GLU A 68 -17.23 -3.08 11.76
C GLU A 68 -16.33 -4.21 11.28
N LYS A 69 -16.87 -5.18 10.51
CA LYS A 69 -16.11 -6.31 9.97
C LYS A 69 -14.92 -5.84 9.07
N LYS A 70 -15.15 -4.83 8.23
CA LYS A 70 -14.07 -4.27 7.39
C LYS A 70 -13.04 -3.50 8.22
N ILE A 71 -13.45 -2.82 9.29
CA ILE A 71 -12.52 -2.16 10.22
C ILE A 71 -11.70 -3.20 10.99
N ASP A 72 -12.31 -4.32 11.43
CA ASP A 72 -11.58 -5.43 12.03
C ASP A 72 -10.58 -6.07 11.07
N SER A 73 -10.93 -6.15 9.78
CA SER A 73 -9.98 -6.58 8.74
C SER A 73 -8.78 -5.63 8.61
N ILE A 74 -9.00 -4.30 8.72
CA ILE A 74 -7.91 -3.31 8.75
C ILE A 74 -7.02 -3.54 9.99
N ILE A 75 -7.61 -3.71 11.16
CA ILE A 75 -6.89 -3.99 12.40
C ILE A 75 -6.03 -5.25 12.26
N ASN A 76 -6.60 -6.32 11.71
CA ASN A 76 -5.88 -7.58 11.50
C ASN A 76 -4.74 -7.42 10.48
N SER A 77 -4.95 -6.69 9.40
CA SER A 77 -3.88 -6.35 8.44
C SER A 77 -2.70 -5.65 9.13
N ILE A 78 -2.96 -4.67 9.99
CA ILE A 78 -1.90 -3.97 10.73
C ILE A 78 -1.19 -4.92 11.72
N LYS A 79 -1.93 -5.83 12.38
CA LYS A 79 -1.33 -6.86 13.25
C LYS A 79 -0.39 -7.77 12.48
N GLU A 80 -0.77 -8.20 11.28
CA GLU A 80 0.11 -9.03 10.43
C GLU A 80 1.35 -8.25 9.98
N ILE A 81 1.18 -6.99 9.53
CA ILE A 81 2.32 -6.12 9.18
C ILE A 81 3.29 -5.97 10.36
N LYS A 82 2.77 -5.83 11.58
CA LYS A 82 3.60 -5.73 12.80
C LYS A 82 4.46 -6.98 13.02
N LYS A 83 3.96 -8.18 12.68
CA LYS A 83 4.71 -9.45 12.83
C LYS A 83 5.90 -9.56 11.89
N PHE A 84 5.92 -8.84 10.76
CA PHE A 84 7.05 -8.88 9.84
C PHE A 84 8.36 -8.55 10.56
N PRO A 85 9.46 -9.24 10.23
CA PRO A 85 10.77 -8.88 10.74
C PRO A 85 11.14 -7.45 10.31
N ASN A 86 12.08 -6.84 11.03
CA ASN A 86 12.60 -5.53 10.60
C ASN A 86 13.27 -5.66 9.23
N PRO A 87 12.81 -4.96 8.19
CA PRO A 87 13.41 -5.04 6.86
C PRO A 87 14.68 -4.20 6.72
N VAL A 88 14.96 -3.31 7.68
CA VAL A 88 16.05 -2.33 7.60
C VAL A 88 17.29 -2.82 8.36
N GLY A 89 18.47 -2.60 7.79
CA GLY A 89 19.76 -2.97 8.39
C GLY A 89 20.10 -4.46 8.26
N LYS A 90 19.39 -5.22 7.43
CA LYS A 90 19.74 -6.62 7.15
C LYS A 90 20.91 -6.70 6.22
N THR A 91 21.94 -7.48 6.57
CA THR A 91 22.99 -7.86 5.65
C THR A 91 22.43 -8.88 4.67
N LEU A 92 22.42 -8.53 3.39
CA LEU A 92 21.99 -9.41 2.30
C LEU A 92 23.16 -10.26 1.80
N ASP A 93 24.35 -9.69 1.84
CA ASP A 93 25.57 -10.31 1.35
C ASP A 93 26.80 -9.67 2.01
N SER A 94 27.91 -10.40 2.11
CA SER A 94 29.19 -9.88 2.60
C SER A 94 30.34 -10.61 1.95
N TRP A 95 31.37 -9.85 1.55
CA TRP A 95 32.57 -10.41 0.93
C TRP A 95 33.81 -9.58 1.27
N ILE A 96 34.98 -10.16 1.02
CA ILE A 96 36.27 -9.47 1.14
C ILE A 96 36.71 -9.09 -0.25
N GLY A 97 36.95 -7.80 -0.49
CA GLY A 97 37.46 -7.28 -1.73
C GLY A 97 38.97 -7.62 -1.94
N LYS A 98 39.47 -7.46 -3.17
CA LYS A 98 40.85 -7.74 -3.53
C LYS A 98 41.87 -6.97 -2.66
N ASN A 99 41.50 -5.79 -2.17
CA ASN A 99 42.27 -4.94 -1.25
C ASN A 99 42.06 -5.24 0.23
N LYS A 100 41.50 -6.41 0.59
CA LYS A 100 41.20 -6.87 1.94
C LYS A 100 40.06 -6.05 2.65
N LEU A 101 39.35 -5.17 1.93
CA LEU A 101 38.21 -4.47 2.50
C LEU A 101 37.03 -5.43 2.74
N SER A 102 36.45 -5.39 3.94
CA SER A 102 35.20 -6.08 4.23
C SER A 102 34.05 -5.25 3.69
N ILE A 103 33.31 -5.80 2.73
CA ILE A 103 32.17 -5.16 2.08
C ILE A 103 30.89 -5.88 2.49
N LYS A 104 29.86 -5.10 2.86
CA LYS A 104 28.53 -5.62 3.20
C LYS A 104 27.46 -4.89 2.41
N ARG A 105 26.55 -5.66 1.80
CA ARG A 105 25.34 -5.15 1.19
C ARG A 105 24.19 -5.19 2.22
N VAL A 106 23.74 -4.02 2.66
CA VAL A 106 22.70 -3.91 3.69
C VAL A 106 21.46 -3.22 3.15
N THR A 107 20.28 -3.62 3.67
CA THR A 107 19.01 -3.00 3.33
C THR A 107 18.86 -1.64 4.01
N THR A 108 18.32 -0.66 3.27
CA THR A 108 18.02 0.70 3.77
C THR A 108 16.59 1.08 3.44
N PRO A 109 15.98 2.03 4.17
CA PRO A 109 14.69 2.59 3.77
C PRO A 109 14.79 3.28 2.40
N ILE A 110 13.70 3.28 1.65
CA ILE A 110 13.60 3.98 0.35
C ILE A 110 13.64 5.50 0.56
N GLY A 111 12.89 5.99 1.54
CA GLY A 111 12.77 7.43 1.79
C GLY A 111 11.33 7.89 2.01
N VAL A 112 10.90 8.88 1.24
CA VAL A 112 9.52 9.40 1.21
C VAL A 112 8.78 8.78 0.03
N ILE A 113 7.73 8.03 0.32
CA ILE A 113 6.93 7.33 -0.68
C ILE A 113 5.65 8.14 -0.95
N GLY A 114 5.38 8.47 -2.21
CA GLY A 114 4.13 9.06 -2.65
C GLY A 114 3.13 7.97 -3.04
N ILE A 115 1.97 7.92 -2.39
CA ILE A 115 0.91 6.96 -2.74
C ILE A 115 -0.28 7.71 -3.32
N ILE A 116 -0.63 7.38 -4.56
CA ILE A 116 -1.80 7.91 -5.25
C ILE A 116 -2.80 6.77 -5.43
N TYR A 117 -3.96 6.86 -4.76
CA TYR A 117 -4.91 5.75 -4.72
C TYR A 117 -6.36 6.19 -4.84
N GLU A 118 -7.19 5.27 -5.34
CA GLU A 118 -8.63 5.48 -5.53
C GLU A 118 -9.41 4.90 -4.35
N SER A 119 -10.67 5.22 -4.26
CA SER A 119 -11.78 4.82 -3.38
C SER A 119 -11.62 3.55 -2.51
N ARG A 120 -10.54 3.47 -1.73
CA ARG A 120 -10.21 2.33 -0.86
C ARG A 120 -9.66 2.82 0.48
N PRO A 121 -10.51 3.12 1.47
CA PRO A 121 -10.07 3.66 2.75
C PRO A 121 -9.04 2.80 3.49
N ASN A 122 -9.13 1.46 3.38
CA ASN A 122 -8.17 0.54 4.00
C ASN A 122 -6.74 0.79 3.54
N VAL A 123 -6.53 1.22 2.28
CA VAL A 123 -5.19 1.52 1.75
C VAL A 123 -4.48 2.58 2.60
N THR A 124 -5.21 3.56 3.14
CA THR A 124 -4.65 4.58 4.03
C THR A 124 -3.96 3.95 5.24
N ALA A 125 -4.63 2.99 5.88
CA ALA A 125 -4.13 2.34 7.09
C ALA A 125 -3.01 1.34 6.79
N ASP A 126 -3.21 0.51 5.77
CA ASP A 126 -2.26 -0.53 5.36
C ASP A 126 -0.92 0.10 4.94
N VAL A 127 -0.97 1.13 4.09
CA VAL A 127 0.23 1.82 3.60
C VAL A 127 0.92 2.60 4.70
N ALA A 128 0.17 3.26 5.60
CA ALA A 128 0.74 3.94 6.76
C ALA A 128 1.54 2.96 7.64
N ALA A 129 0.98 1.78 7.90
CA ALA A 129 1.64 0.74 8.69
C ALA A 129 2.87 0.16 7.98
N LEU A 130 2.76 -0.17 6.69
CA LEU A 130 3.88 -0.72 5.89
C LEU A 130 5.04 0.27 5.78
N CYS A 131 4.76 1.54 5.47
CA CYS A 131 5.79 2.56 5.36
C CYS A 131 6.50 2.76 6.70
N LEU A 132 5.76 2.90 7.81
CA LEU A 132 6.37 3.05 9.12
C LEU A 132 7.19 1.80 9.51
N LYS A 133 6.67 0.58 9.25
CA LYS A 133 7.35 -0.69 9.55
C LYS A 133 8.68 -0.81 8.83
N SER A 134 8.78 -0.25 7.63
CA SER A 134 9.99 -0.22 6.81
C SER A 134 10.78 1.10 6.93
N SER A 135 10.50 1.89 7.97
CA SER A 135 11.17 3.17 8.26
C SER A 135 11.10 4.18 7.12
N ASN A 136 10.02 4.15 6.33
CA ASN A 136 9.73 5.11 5.27
C ASN A 136 8.68 6.13 5.74
N CYS A 137 8.79 7.37 5.24
CA CYS A 137 7.73 8.34 5.32
C CYS A 137 6.78 8.21 4.14
N VAL A 138 5.53 8.67 4.30
CA VAL A 138 4.53 8.56 3.25
C VAL A 138 3.72 9.84 3.05
N ILE A 139 3.51 10.20 1.79
CA ILE A 139 2.60 11.26 1.36
C ILE A 139 1.43 10.59 0.63
N LEU A 140 0.23 10.71 1.20
CA LEU A 140 -0.99 10.07 0.75
C LEU A 140 -1.85 11.04 -0.06
N ARG A 141 -2.21 10.65 -1.29
CA ARG A 141 -3.21 11.32 -2.11
C ARG A 141 -4.32 10.32 -2.47
N GLY A 142 -5.33 10.23 -1.62
CA GLY A 142 -6.50 9.38 -1.83
C GLY A 142 -7.54 10.01 -2.75
N GLY A 143 -8.42 9.18 -3.32
CA GLY A 143 -9.58 9.62 -4.10
C GLY A 143 -10.50 10.53 -3.29
N SER A 144 -11.20 11.43 -3.99
CA SER A 144 -12.14 12.39 -3.39
C SER A 144 -13.34 11.70 -2.75
N GLU A 145 -13.70 10.54 -3.27
CA GLU A 145 -14.84 9.72 -2.84
C GLU A 145 -14.65 9.15 -1.41
N ALA A 146 -13.39 8.95 -0.97
CA ALA A 146 -13.07 8.39 0.34
C ALA A 146 -12.41 9.43 1.27
N PHE A 147 -12.67 10.72 1.06
CA PHE A 147 -11.94 11.79 1.73
C PHE A 147 -12.06 11.77 3.25
N HIS A 148 -13.28 11.63 3.78
CA HIS A 148 -13.53 11.67 5.23
C HIS A 148 -12.96 10.43 5.92
N SER A 149 -13.10 9.26 5.30
CA SER A 149 -12.53 7.99 5.79
C SER A 149 -11.01 8.04 5.79
N ASN A 150 -10.40 8.48 4.69
CA ASN A 150 -8.94 8.61 4.59
C ASN A 150 -8.39 9.60 5.60
N LYS A 151 -9.09 10.74 5.79
CA LYS A 151 -8.70 11.77 6.75
C LYS A 151 -8.70 11.25 8.17
N ILE A 152 -9.78 10.59 8.62
CA ILE A 152 -9.86 10.09 10.00
C ILE A 152 -8.79 9.01 10.26
N LEU A 153 -8.56 8.06 9.33
CA LEU A 153 -7.53 7.03 9.48
C LEU A 153 -6.12 7.66 9.54
N SER A 154 -5.85 8.66 8.69
CA SER A 154 -4.59 9.41 8.72
C SER A 154 -4.41 10.19 10.03
N ASP A 155 -5.47 10.85 10.53
CA ASP A 155 -5.43 11.62 11.77
C ASP A 155 -5.17 10.69 12.98
N LEU A 156 -5.77 9.51 13.03
CA LEU A 156 -5.54 8.50 14.08
C LEU A 156 -4.09 7.98 14.02
N PHE A 157 -3.55 7.73 12.83
CA PHE A 157 -2.15 7.35 12.69
C PHE A 157 -1.20 8.43 13.17
N ARG A 158 -1.43 9.68 12.79
CA ARG A 158 -0.62 10.82 13.27
C ARG A 158 -0.68 10.98 14.79
N LYS A 159 -1.83 10.66 15.41
CA LYS A 159 -1.95 10.62 16.89
C LYS A 159 -1.07 9.52 17.50
N SER A 160 -1.02 8.33 16.90
CA SER A 160 -0.15 7.25 17.38
C SER A 160 1.34 7.61 17.25
N LEU A 161 1.74 8.27 16.17
CA LEU A 161 3.10 8.81 16.00
C LEU A 161 3.44 9.79 17.13
N LYS A 162 2.57 10.79 17.36
CA LYS A 162 2.75 11.81 18.42
C LYS A 162 2.89 11.17 19.78
N LYS A 163 2.02 10.22 20.12
CA LYS A 163 2.02 9.51 21.41
C LYS A 163 3.36 8.80 21.68
N ASN A 164 4.02 8.35 20.63
CA ASN A 164 5.30 7.67 20.70
C ASN A 164 6.50 8.58 20.38
N ASN A 165 6.35 9.91 20.45
CA ASN A 165 7.42 10.87 20.14
C ASN A 165 8.11 10.57 18.79
N ILE A 166 7.30 10.24 17.77
CA ILE A 166 7.71 10.14 16.38
C ILE A 166 7.11 11.33 15.63
N ASN A 167 7.88 11.92 14.72
CA ASN A 167 7.44 13.08 13.96
C ASN A 167 6.17 12.74 13.17
N GLN A 168 5.07 13.46 13.42
CA GLN A 168 3.79 13.25 12.75
C GLN A 168 3.85 13.44 11.23
N ASN A 169 4.89 14.13 10.72
CA ASN A 169 5.07 14.34 9.29
C ASN A 169 5.65 13.11 8.58
N CYS A 170 5.92 12.01 9.31
CA CYS A 170 6.15 10.69 8.70
C CYS A 170 4.94 10.21 7.89
N LEU A 171 3.73 10.71 8.22
CA LEU A 171 2.56 10.55 7.37
C LEU A 171 1.93 11.91 7.07
N GLN A 172 1.80 12.21 5.80
CA GLN A 172 1.11 13.40 5.29
C GLN A 172 -0.07 12.98 4.42
N PHE A 173 -1.26 13.51 4.72
CA PHE A 173 -2.45 13.33 3.90
C PHE A 173 -2.78 14.64 3.17
N ILE A 174 -2.82 14.59 1.84
CA ILE A 174 -3.14 15.75 1.00
C ILE A 174 -4.65 15.97 1.02
N LYS A 175 -5.08 17.02 1.72
CA LYS A 175 -6.50 17.35 1.88
C LYS A 175 -7.16 17.96 0.65
N ASN A 176 -6.38 18.46 -0.30
CA ASN A 176 -6.91 19.09 -1.49
C ASN A 176 -7.41 18.04 -2.50
N LYS A 177 -8.68 18.13 -2.88
CA LYS A 177 -9.37 17.20 -3.77
C LYS A 177 -9.08 17.44 -5.27
N ASN A 178 -8.45 18.56 -5.63
CA ASN A 178 -8.21 18.92 -7.03
C ASN A 178 -7.28 17.89 -7.71
N ARG A 179 -7.68 17.42 -8.90
CA ARG A 179 -6.91 16.46 -9.69
C ARG A 179 -5.57 17.03 -10.20
N LYS A 180 -5.47 18.36 -10.43
CA LYS A 180 -4.22 19.02 -10.82
C LYS A 180 -3.08 18.84 -9.79
N ILE A 181 -3.42 18.47 -8.55
CA ILE A 181 -2.42 18.14 -7.53
C ILE A 181 -1.66 16.87 -7.86
N VAL A 182 -2.31 15.89 -8.50
CA VAL A 182 -1.62 14.68 -8.95
C VAL A 182 -0.54 15.07 -9.96
N ASP A 183 -0.88 15.92 -10.94
CA ASP A 183 0.09 16.37 -11.94
C ASP A 183 1.26 17.12 -11.31
N PHE A 184 0.98 17.94 -10.29
CA PHE A 184 2.01 18.63 -9.52
C PHE A 184 2.90 17.67 -8.73
N LEU A 185 2.32 16.64 -8.09
CA LEU A 185 3.08 15.61 -7.39
C LEU A 185 4.05 14.90 -8.34
N LEU A 186 3.56 14.50 -9.51
CA LEU A 186 4.34 13.76 -10.50
C LEU A 186 5.48 14.59 -11.08
N SER A 187 5.27 15.88 -11.34
CA SER A 187 6.21 16.72 -12.11
C SER A 187 7.12 17.62 -11.27
N LYS A 188 6.71 18.00 -10.04
CA LYS A 188 7.39 19.05 -9.25
C LYS A 188 7.88 18.59 -7.87
N MET A 189 7.65 17.34 -7.50
CA MET A 189 7.98 16.85 -6.15
C MET A 189 9.17 15.89 -6.10
N SER A 190 9.93 15.74 -7.19
CA SER A 190 11.10 14.84 -7.27
C SER A 190 12.19 15.11 -6.22
N LYS A 191 12.31 16.34 -5.71
CA LYS A 191 13.21 16.65 -4.59
C LYS A 191 12.75 16.09 -3.24
N TYR A 192 11.46 15.74 -3.11
CA TYR A 192 10.85 15.40 -1.83
C TYR A 192 10.25 14.00 -1.79
N ILE A 193 9.95 13.40 -2.93
CA ILE A 193 9.39 12.05 -3.07
C ILE A 193 10.39 11.20 -3.82
N ASP A 194 10.77 10.08 -3.22
CA ASP A 194 11.77 9.17 -3.79
C ASP A 194 11.13 8.14 -4.73
N VAL A 195 9.90 7.70 -4.42
CA VAL A 195 9.14 6.72 -5.21
C VAL A 195 7.65 7.06 -5.18
N ILE A 196 6.97 6.85 -6.29
CA ILE A 196 5.50 6.91 -6.38
C ILE A 196 4.93 5.52 -6.63
N VAL A 197 3.87 5.18 -5.87
CA VAL A 197 3.11 3.94 -6.02
C VAL A 197 1.65 4.29 -6.34
N PRO A 198 1.21 4.11 -7.59
CA PRO A 198 -0.20 4.25 -7.94
C PRO A 198 -0.98 3.00 -7.53
N ARG A 199 -2.20 3.18 -7.00
CA ARG A 199 -3.13 2.12 -6.61
C ARG A 199 -4.54 2.44 -7.09
N GLY A 200 -4.90 2.04 -8.28
CA GLY A 200 -6.20 2.34 -8.89
C GLY A 200 -6.41 1.64 -10.20
N GLY A 201 -7.34 2.13 -11.01
CA GLY A 201 -7.61 1.60 -12.35
C GLY A 201 -6.49 1.89 -13.35
N LYS A 202 -6.53 1.18 -14.49
CA LYS A 202 -5.55 1.29 -15.59
C LYS A 202 -5.24 2.75 -15.97
N GLY A 203 -6.26 3.61 -16.08
CA GLY A 203 -6.09 5.02 -16.44
C GLY A 203 -5.24 5.83 -15.45
N LEU A 204 -5.39 5.59 -14.15
CA LEU A 204 -4.54 6.24 -13.14
C LEU A 204 -3.10 5.76 -13.25
N VAL A 205 -2.90 4.44 -13.33
CA VAL A 205 -1.54 3.85 -13.39
C VAL A 205 -0.82 4.30 -14.64
N ALA A 206 -1.46 4.22 -15.82
CA ALA A 206 -0.91 4.70 -17.08
C ALA A 206 -0.54 6.19 -17.03
N LYS A 207 -1.42 7.03 -16.46
CA LYS A 207 -1.14 8.45 -16.28
C LYS A 207 0.09 8.67 -15.41
N VAL A 208 0.21 7.96 -14.29
CA VAL A 208 1.34 8.10 -13.37
C VAL A 208 2.63 7.65 -14.05
N GLN A 209 2.63 6.50 -14.74
CA GLN A 209 3.81 6.01 -15.46
C GLN A 209 4.25 6.95 -16.58
N LYS A 210 3.30 7.53 -17.33
CA LYS A 210 3.62 8.41 -18.46
C LYS A 210 4.16 9.78 -18.04
N TYR A 211 3.65 10.36 -16.94
CA TYR A 211 3.90 11.77 -16.60
C TYR A 211 4.74 11.97 -15.33
N SER A 212 5.21 10.91 -14.69
CA SER A 212 6.01 11.03 -13.49
C SER A 212 7.48 11.30 -13.80
N ASN A 213 8.02 12.36 -13.19
CA ASN A 213 9.46 12.62 -13.12
C ASN A 213 10.11 11.95 -11.90
N ILE A 214 9.35 11.08 -11.21
CA ILE A 214 9.77 10.34 -10.02
C ILE A 214 9.66 8.86 -10.36
N HIS A 215 10.56 8.04 -9.84
CA HIS A 215 10.49 6.59 -10.03
C HIS A 215 9.13 6.02 -9.62
N VAL A 216 8.52 5.18 -10.48
CA VAL A 216 7.20 4.61 -10.27
C VAL A 216 7.30 3.12 -10.06
N ILE A 217 6.76 2.64 -8.93
CA ILE A 217 6.53 1.22 -8.70
C ILE A 217 5.04 0.94 -8.89
N GLY A 218 4.70 0.34 -10.00
CA GLY A 218 3.32 0.02 -10.33
C GLY A 218 3.22 -0.90 -11.55
N HIS A 219 2.06 -1.54 -11.69
CA HIS A 219 1.75 -2.39 -12.83
C HIS A 219 0.40 -1.99 -13.45
N LEU A 220 0.28 -2.13 -14.76
CA LEU A 220 -0.95 -1.84 -15.49
C LEU A 220 -1.93 -3.03 -15.43
N GLU A 221 -1.41 -4.23 -15.62
CA GLU A 221 -2.17 -5.48 -15.70
C GLU A 221 -1.40 -6.61 -15.03
N GLY A 222 -2.14 -7.60 -14.51
CA GLY A 222 -1.58 -8.88 -14.08
C GLY A 222 -1.93 -9.92 -15.12
N LEU A 223 -0.92 -10.53 -15.74
CA LEU A 223 -1.08 -11.68 -16.63
C LEU A 223 -0.80 -12.96 -15.83
N CYS A 224 -1.81 -13.39 -15.06
CA CYS A 224 -1.65 -14.52 -14.15
C CYS A 224 -1.82 -15.84 -14.91
N HIS A 225 -0.83 -16.73 -14.77
CA HIS A 225 -0.80 -18.03 -15.42
C HIS A 225 -0.84 -19.14 -14.39
N ILE A 226 -1.50 -20.24 -14.73
CA ILE A 226 -1.34 -21.54 -14.05
C ILE A 226 -0.85 -22.53 -15.10
N TYR A 227 0.20 -23.27 -14.75
CA TYR A 227 0.65 -24.41 -15.55
C TYR A 227 0.21 -25.70 -14.88
N LEU A 228 -0.55 -26.53 -15.61
CA LEU A 228 -0.97 -27.86 -15.21
C LEU A 228 0.02 -28.87 -15.71
N ASP A 229 0.87 -29.34 -14.83
CA ASP A 229 1.88 -30.35 -15.14
C ASP A 229 1.27 -31.75 -15.27
N LYS A 230 1.96 -32.66 -16.01
CA LYS A 230 1.53 -34.04 -16.23
C LYS A 230 1.36 -34.85 -14.94
N GLU A 231 2.10 -34.50 -13.88
CA GLU A 231 2.06 -35.19 -12.59
C GLU A 231 1.11 -34.52 -11.59
N SER A 232 0.36 -33.51 -12.03
CA SER A 232 -0.58 -32.80 -11.19
C SER A 232 -1.74 -33.68 -10.75
N ASN A 233 -2.15 -33.58 -9.48
CA ASN A 233 -3.41 -34.13 -9.02
C ASN A 233 -4.57 -33.32 -9.60
N LEU A 234 -5.31 -33.89 -10.56
CA LEU A 234 -6.36 -33.18 -11.30
C LEU A 234 -7.47 -32.65 -10.39
N ASN A 235 -7.88 -33.36 -9.35
CA ASN A 235 -8.93 -32.91 -8.43
C ASN A 235 -8.54 -31.65 -7.67
N ASN A 236 -7.30 -31.59 -7.22
CA ASN A 236 -6.77 -30.39 -6.57
C ASN A 236 -6.55 -29.26 -7.58
N ALA A 237 -6.06 -29.55 -8.77
CA ALA A 237 -5.84 -28.58 -9.83
C ALA A 237 -7.14 -27.87 -10.22
N ILE A 238 -8.23 -28.60 -10.41
CA ILE A 238 -9.57 -28.04 -10.72
C ILE A 238 -9.99 -27.06 -9.63
N LYS A 239 -9.87 -27.43 -8.35
CA LYS A 239 -10.23 -26.54 -7.22
C LYS A 239 -9.40 -25.27 -7.23
N VAL A 240 -8.10 -25.36 -7.48
CA VAL A 240 -7.19 -24.19 -7.55
C VAL A 240 -7.53 -23.31 -8.73
N ILE A 241 -7.74 -23.87 -9.92
CA ILE A 241 -8.08 -23.13 -11.14
C ILE A 241 -9.42 -22.39 -10.98
N LEU A 242 -10.46 -23.09 -10.49
CA LEU A 242 -11.75 -22.49 -10.22
C LEU A 242 -11.65 -21.36 -9.20
N ASN A 243 -10.94 -21.56 -8.10
CA ASN A 243 -10.72 -20.49 -7.11
C ASN A 243 -9.95 -19.30 -7.71
N ALA A 244 -8.88 -19.57 -8.46
CA ALA A 244 -8.04 -18.51 -9.05
C ALA A 244 -8.80 -17.67 -10.08
N LYS A 245 -9.72 -18.27 -10.87
CA LYS A 245 -10.53 -17.55 -11.85
C LYS A 245 -11.80 -16.96 -11.26
N MET A 246 -12.58 -17.75 -10.52
CA MET A 246 -13.98 -17.45 -10.22
C MET A 246 -14.17 -16.69 -8.91
N ARG A 247 -13.25 -16.74 -7.97
CA ARG A 247 -13.39 -16.05 -6.68
C ARG A 247 -13.61 -14.54 -6.84
N ARG A 248 -12.89 -13.91 -7.77
CA ARG A 248 -13.00 -12.48 -8.12
C ARG A 248 -12.40 -12.24 -9.50
N THR A 249 -13.20 -12.28 -10.52
CA THR A 249 -12.78 -12.14 -11.93
C THR A 249 -12.19 -10.77 -12.27
N SER A 250 -12.54 -9.71 -11.52
CA SER A 250 -12.14 -8.33 -11.80
C SER A 250 -10.86 -7.86 -11.12
N ILE A 251 -10.14 -8.75 -10.40
CA ILE A 251 -8.88 -8.37 -9.75
C ILE A 251 -7.69 -8.75 -10.64
N CYS A 252 -6.59 -8.00 -10.49
CA CYS A 252 -5.34 -8.23 -11.23
C CYS A 252 -4.66 -9.57 -10.92
N GLY A 253 -5.09 -10.29 -9.90
CA GLY A 253 -4.60 -11.63 -9.54
C GLY A 253 -5.52 -12.76 -9.98
N ALA A 254 -6.59 -12.48 -10.77
CA ALA A 254 -7.41 -13.52 -11.36
C ALA A 254 -6.66 -14.27 -12.46
N LEU A 255 -6.90 -15.56 -12.57
CA LEU A 255 -6.30 -16.38 -13.63
C LEU A 255 -6.71 -15.85 -15.02
N GLU A 256 -5.72 -15.59 -15.88
CA GLU A 256 -5.91 -15.16 -17.26
C GLU A 256 -5.60 -16.31 -18.24
N THR A 257 -4.55 -17.06 -18.00
CA THR A 257 -4.07 -18.11 -18.91
C THR A 257 -3.88 -19.42 -18.16
N LEU A 258 -4.48 -20.48 -18.68
CA LEU A 258 -4.23 -21.86 -18.24
C LEU A 258 -3.36 -22.56 -19.27
N LEU A 259 -2.16 -22.93 -18.88
CA LEU A 259 -1.23 -23.73 -19.69
C LEU A 259 -1.37 -25.18 -19.25
N ILE A 260 -1.52 -26.10 -20.19
CA ILE A 260 -1.74 -27.53 -19.91
C ILE A 260 -0.66 -28.35 -20.61
N ASN A 261 -0.04 -29.28 -19.87
CA ASN A 261 0.92 -30.19 -20.44
C ASN A 261 0.24 -31.08 -21.51
N GLU A 262 0.85 -31.21 -22.68
CA GLU A 262 0.29 -31.93 -23.82
C GLU A 262 -0.08 -33.37 -23.48
N LYS A 263 0.72 -34.05 -22.63
CA LYS A 263 0.50 -35.45 -22.25
C LYS A 263 -0.83 -35.71 -21.53
N ILE A 264 -1.38 -34.69 -20.87
CA ILE A 264 -2.65 -34.81 -20.14
C ILE A 264 -3.82 -34.11 -20.81
N LEU A 265 -3.60 -33.44 -21.94
CA LEU A 265 -4.63 -32.68 -22.64
C LEU A 265 -5.85 -33.56 -23.04
N LYS A 266 -5.63 -34.83 -23.31
CA LYS A 266 -6.68 -35.82 -23.69
C LYS A 266 -7.25 -36.56 -22.49
N SER A 267 -6.81 -36.32 -21.27
CA SER A 267 -7.33 -36.99 -20.08
C SER A 267 -8.76 -36.55 -19.75
N LYS A 268 -9.57 -37.47 -19.17
CA LYS A 268 -10.99 -37.20 -18.81
C LYS A 268 -11.18 -36.01 -17.83
N GLY A 269 -10.15 -35.65 -17.05
CA GLY A 269 -10.22 -34.57 -16.09
C GLY A 269 -9.87 -33.19 -16.66
N VAL A 270 -9.44 -33.10 -17.92
CA VAL A 270 -9.03 -31.85 -18.59
C VAL A 270 -10.00 -31.48 -19.72
N LYS A 271 -10.82 -32.46 -20.22
CA LYS A 271 -11.94 -32.15 -21.11
C LYS A 271 -13.10 -31.55 -20.34
#